data_dacbf7aaa8010dda9e734c36dbed2818
#
_entry.id   dacbf7aaa8010dda9e734c36dbed2818
#
_cell.length_a   1.000
_cell.length_b   1.000
_cell.length_c   1.000
_cell.angle_alpha   90.00
_cell.angle_beta   90.00
_cell.angle_gamma   90.00
#
_symmetry.space_group_name_H-M   'P 1'
#
loop_
_entity.id
_entity.type
_entity.pdbx_description
1 polymer ?
#
loop_
_entity_poly.entity_id
_entity_poly.type
_entity_poly.pdbx_seq_one_letter_code
_entity_poly.pdbx_strand_id
1 'polypeptide(L)'
;MIRNLLNAIPAGTSRGQFDGKTYLVSKSIHNAGRSIKLFAEEAGGDDFVSLNFYETSHGESLKPCEMPAEKVLTFLRGYEPDASA
;
A
#
# COMPACT_ATOMS: atom_id res chain seq x y z
N MET A 1 -0.16 2.28 -13.49
CA MET A 1 1.11 1.77 -12.98
C MET A 1 1.11 1.79 -11.47
N ILE A 2 2.01 1.06 -10.87
CA ILE A 2 2.03 0.86 -9.42
C ILE A 2 2.20 2.17 -8.65
N ARG A 3 3.09 3.05 -9.13
CA ARG A 3 3.30 4.34 -8.46
C ARG A 3 1.99 5.14 -8.33
N ASN A 4 1.16 5.14 -9.36
CA ASN A 4 -0.10 5.88 -9.30
C ASN A 4 -1.03 5.32 -8.23
N LEU A 5 -1.05 3.98 -8.08
CA LEU A 5 -1.85 3.35 -7.04
C LEU A 5 -1.33 3.74 -5.65
N LEU A 6 -0.01 3.74 -5.47
CA LEU A 6 0.59 4.11 -4.19
C LEU A 6 0.40 5.59 -3.88
N ASN A 7 0.44 6.45 -4.88
CA ASN A 7 0.25 7.89 -4.67
C ASN A 7 -1.16 8.24 -4.21
N ALA A 8 -2.14 7.38 -4.49
CA ALA A 8 -3.50 7.58 -4.02
C ALA A 8 -3.65 7.36 -2.51
N ILE A 9 -2.64 6.76 -1.87
CA ILE A 9 -2.66 6.50 -0.43
C ILE A 9 -1.81 7.57 0.25
N PRO A 10 -2.34 8.26 1.29
CA PRO A 10 -1.57 9.30 1.96
C PRO A 10 -0.33 8.74 2.64
N ALA A 11 0.74 9.54 2.72
CA ALA A 11 1.92 9.18 3.50
C ALA A 11 1.56 9.21 4.99
N GLY A 12 2.27 8.41 5.78
CA GLY A 12 2.01 8.28 7.20
C GLY A 12 0.92 7.25 7.47
N THR A 13 0.23 7.40 8.57
CA THR A 13 -0.82 6.46 8.98
C THR A 13 -2.18 6.97 8.51
N SER A 14 -2.95 6.08 7.91
CA SER A 14 -4.29 6.41 7.44
C SER A 14 -5.21 5.22 7.62
N ARG A 15 -6.49 5.45 7.39
CA ARG A 15 -7.53 4.45 7.52
C ARG A 15 -8.35 4.45 6.25
N GLY A 16 -8.82 3.29 5.86
CA GLY A 16 -9.64 3.20 4.65
C GLY A 16 -10.34 1.87 4.56
N GLN A 17 -10.97 1.65 3.41
CA GLN A 17 -11.81 0.49 3.17
C GLN A 17 -11.27 -0.34 2.02
N PHE A 18 -11.35 -1.64 2.18
CA PHE A 18 -11.05 -2.58 1.11
C PHE A 18 -11.92 -3.82 1.31
N ASP A 19 -12.63 -4.20 0.25
CA ASP A 19 -13.46 -5.42 0.25
C ASP A 19 -14.44 -5.45 1.43
N GLY A 20 -15.04 -4.30 1.74
CA GLY A 20 -16.01 -4.19 2.83
C GLY A 20 -15.43 -4.21 4.23
N LYS A 21 -14.11 -4.13 4.34
CA LYS A 21 -13.42 -4.17 5.64
C LYS A 21 -12.58 -2.92 5.82
N THR A 22 -12.36 -2.56 7.08
CA THR A 22 -11.53 -1.41 7.43
C THR A 22 -10.07 -1.84 7.57
N TYR A 23 -9.17 -1.09 6.97
CA TYR A 23 -7.72 -1.33 7.10
C TYR A 23 -7.03 -0.09 7.66
N LEU A 24 -6.04 -0.33 8.49
CA LEU A 24 -5.14 0.72 8.98
C LEU A 24 -3.86 0.60 8.17
N VAL A 25 -3.48 1.69 7.52
CA VAL A 25 -2.38 1.68 6.56
C VAL A 25 -1.28 2.61 7.02
N SER A 26 -0.05 2.13 6.96
CA SER A 26 1.14 2.91 7.24
C SER A 26 1.99 2.94 5.97
N LYS A 27 2.26 4.14 5.47
CA LYS A 27 3.06 4.33 4.27
C LYS A 27 4.22 5.26 4.57
N SER A 28 5.44 4.81 4.29
CA SER A 28 6.63 5.62 4.44
C SER A 28 7.37 5.74 3.12
N ILE A 29 7.93 6.92 2.88
CA ILE A 29 8.59 7.27 1.63
C ILE A 29 10.06 7.54 1.92
N HIS A 30 10.94 6.93 1.13
CA HIS A 30 12.38 7.01 1.32
C HIS A 30 13.08 7.30 0.00
N ASN A 31 14.35 7.69 0.07
CA ASN A 31 15.21 7.88 -1.09
C ASN A 31 14.62 8.85 -2.12
N ALA A 32 14.16 10.01 -1.63
CA ALA A 32 13.58 11.06 -2.49
C ALA A 32 12.37 10.55 -3.29
N GLY A 33 11.59 9.68 -2.70
CA GLY A 33 10.37 9.15 -3.32
C GLY A 33 10.58 7.89 -4.15
N ARG A 34 11.82 7.39 -4.26
CA ARG A 34 12.10 6.21 -5.08
C ARG A 34 11.88 4.89 -4.35
N SER A 35 11.71 4.94 -3.04
CA SER A 35 11.38 3.76 -2.24
C SER A 35 10.16 4.05 -1.40
N ILE A 36 9.22 3.12 -1.38
CA ILE A 36 8.00 3.26 -0.58
C ILE A 36 7.78 1.96 0.16
N LYS A 37 7.55 2.06 1.47
CA LYS A 37 7.18 0.90 2.27
C LYS A 37 5.74 1.07 2.71
N LEU A 38 4.93 0.04 2.54
CA LEU A 38 3.53 0.08 2.92
C LEU A 38 3.16 -1.16 3.72
N PHE A 39 2.49 -0.95 4.82
CA PHE A 39 1.94 -2.01 5.64
C PHE A 39 0.50 -1.67 5.95
N ALA A 40 -0.42 -2.60 5.67
CA ALA A 40 -1.83 -2.44 5.93
C ALA A 40 -2.29 -3.61 6.77
N GLU A 41 -3.09 -3.36 7.80
CA GLU A 41 -3.66 -4.43 8.60
C GLU A 41 -5.15 -4.23 8.75
N GLU A 42 -5.87 -5.34 8.71
CA GLU A 42 -7.32 -5.33 8.88
C GLU A 42 -7.67 -5.01 10.32
N ALA A 43 -8.47 -3.95 10.52
CA ALA A 43 -8.93 -3.58 11.86
C ALA A 43 -9.93 -4.63 12.35
N GLY A 44 -9.60 -5.24 13.49
CA GLY A 44 -10.48 -6.26 14.08
C GLY A 44 -10.40 -7.62 13.39
N GLY A 45 -9.44 -7.83 12.51
CA GLY A 45 -9.26 -9.09 11.80
C GLY A 45 -7.80 -9.48 11.73
N ASP A 46 -7.51 -10.51 10.92
CA ASP A 46 -6.18 -11.09 10.83
C ASP A 46 -5.46 -10.80 9.51
N ASP A 47 -6.13 -10.19 8.55
CA ASP A 47 -5.51 -9.98 7.26
C ASP A 47 -4.54 -8.82 7.27
N PHE A 48 -3.49 -8.93 6.46
CA PHE A 48 -2.56 -7.83 6.29
C PHE A 48 -1.99 -7.83 4.88
N VAL A 49 -1.48 -6.68 4.47
CA VAL A 49 -0.79 -6.50 3.19
C VAL A 49 0.50 -5.76 3.47
N SER A 50 1.60 -6.26 2.94
CA SER A 50 2.90 -5.65 3.19
C SER A 50 3.72 -5.67 1.92
N LEU A 51 4.36 -4.55 1.61
CA LEU A 51 5.17 -4.44 0.40
C LEU A 51 6.26 -3.40 0.54
N ASN A 52 7.27 -3.56 -0.30
CA ASN A 52 8.23 -2.51 -0.61
C ASN A 52 8.17 -2.24 -2.10
N PHE A 53 8.26 -0.98 -2.46
CA PHE A 53 8.25 -0.54 -3.84
C PHE A 53 9.51 0.25 -4.11
N TYR A 54 10.13 -0.02 -5.26
CA TYR A 54 11.36 0.67 -5.67
C TYR A 54 11.21 1.15 -7.10
N GLU A 55 11.70 2.35 -7.34
CA GLU A 55 11.80 2.88 -8.69
C GLU A 55 13.27 3.14 -8.99
N THR A 56 13.76 2.49 -10.04
CA THR A 56 15.15 2.59 -10.45
C THR A 56 15.21 3.03 -11.91
N SER A 57 16.43 3.18 -12.43
CA SER A 57 16.61 3.49 -13.85
C SER A 57 16.08 2.38 -14.77
N HIS A 58 15.84 1.18 -14.23
CA HIS A 58 15.29 0.06 -14.99
C HIS A 58 13.78 -0.06 -14.86
N GLY A 59 13.13 0.84 -14.13
CA GLY A 59 11.69 0.85 -13.97
C GLY A 59 11.23 0.55 -12.56
N GLU A 60 9.96 0.21 -12.45
CA GLU A 60 9.32 -0.06 -11.16
C GLU A 60 9.56 -1.50 -10.71
N SER A 61 9.74 -1.69 -9.41
CA SER A 61 9.90 -3.01 -8.82
C SER A 61 9.05 -3.12 -7.58
N LEU A 62 8.13 -4.08 -7.57
CA LEU A 62 7.26 -4.36 -6.44
C LEU A 62 7.77 -5.59 -5.71
N LYS A 63 8.00 -5.46 -4.41
CA LYS A 63 8.49 -6.58 -3.57
C LYS A 63 7.46 -6.84 -2.46
N PRO A 64 6.52 -7.77 -2.69
CA PRO A 64 5.62 -8.17 -1.62
C PRO A 64 6.39 -8.87 -0.50
N CYS A 65 5.89 -8.73 0.73
CA CYS A 65 6.50 -9.38 1.89
C CYS A 65 5.62 -10.54 2.32
N GLU A 66 6.09 -11.77 2.11
CA GLU A 66 5.45 -13.00 2.55
C GLU A 66 4.05 -13.22 1.95
N MET A 67 3.79 -12.70 0.76
CA MET A 67 2.52 -12.89 0.07
C MET A 67 2.71 -12.76 -1.44
N PRO A 68 1.76 -13.27 -2.24
CA PRO A 68 1.86 -13.13 -3.68
C PRO A 68 1.67 -11.67 -4.12
N ALA A 69 2.33 -11.30 -5.22
CA ALA A 69 2.16 -9.96 -5.80
C ALA A 69 0.70 -9.67 -6.14
N GLU A 70 -0.04 -10.68 -6.57
CA GLU A 70 -1.45 -10.52 -6.93
C GLU A 70 -2.27 -10.01 -5.75
N LYS A 71 -2.01 -10.51 -4.56
CA LYS A 71 -2.71 -10.03 -3.36
C LYS A 71 -2.45 -8.54 -3.13
N VAL A 72 -1.20 -8.13 -3.25
CA VAL A 72 -0.81 -6.74 -3.07
C VAL A 72 -1.46 -5.84 -4.11
N LEU A 73 -1.42 -6.25 -5.37
CA LEU A 73 -2.00 -5.46 -6.45
C LEU A 73 -3.52 -5.34 -6.33
N THR A 74 -4.18 -6.41 -5.95
CA THR A 74 -5.62 -6.40 -5.72
C THR A 74 -5.97 -5.40 -4.62
N PHE A 75 -5.21 -5.42 -3.53
CA PHE A 75 -5.42 -4.46 -2.44
C PHE A 75 -5.23 -3.03 -2.93
N LEU A 76 -4.12 -2.74 -3.62
CA LEU A 76 -3.82 -1.39 -4.06
C LEU A 76 -4.87 -0.85 -5.03
N ARG A 77 -5.44 -1.72 -5.87
CA ARG A 77 -6.47 -1.31 -6.83
C ARG A 77 -7.83 -1.06 -6.18
N GLY A 78 -8.10 -1.73 -5.08
CA GLY A 78 -9.41 -1.65 -4.45
C GLY A 78 -9.47 -0.84 -3.18
N TYR A 79 -8.33 -0.49 -2.61
CA TYR A 79 -8.32 0.25 -1.35
C TYR A 79 -8.75 1.70 -1.55
N GLU A 80 -9.64 2.15 -0.70
CA GLU A 80 -10.13 3.53 -0.73
C GLU A 80 -9.86 4.18 0.62
N PRO A 81 -8.93 5.15 0.67
CA PRO A 81 -8.70 5.89 1.92
C PRO A 81 -9.96 6.63 2.33
N ASP A 82 -10.22 6.68 3.64
CA ASP A 82 -11.35 7.46 4.15
C ASP A 82 -11.10 8.93 3.84
N ALA A 83 -12.17 9.65 3.55
CA ALA A 83 -12.06 11.08 3.32
C ALA A 83 -11.57 11.75 4.60
N SER A 84 -10.61 12.66 4.46
CA SER A 84 -10.14 13.45 5.60
C SER A 84 -11.27 14.31 6.10
N ALA A 85 -11.47 14.27 7.38
CA ALA A 85 -12.43 15.18 7.98
C ALA A 85 -11.85 16.60 7.97
#